data_c5ba6974d33bd9e61ec059c908de71b7
#
_entry.id   c5ba6974d33bd9e61ec059c908de71b7
#
_cell.length_a   1.000
_cell.length_b   1.000
_cell.length_c   1.000
_cell.angle_alpha   90.00
_cell.angle_beta   90.00
_cell.angle_gamma   90.00
#
_symmetry.space_group_name_H-M   'P 1'
#
loop_
_entity.id
_entity.type
_entity.pdbx_description
1 polymer ?
#
loop_
_entity_poly.entity_id
_entity_poly.type
_entity_poly.pdbx_seq_one_letter_code
_entity_poly.pdbx_strand_id
1 'polypeptide(L)'
;MAKTINQLAIEAKRAQRPPQLPLWPELKHAIPTDFVMSALFTARHGRDAPDVRRQIIASVKGVVIEYEGRLLTQEHADVWERLMYRCRIAETNRVSFRARSMLIELAGGARKSIGGAQYDQLFHLLEDLAKAHVTVQHMGTGELFIGGLMTLRWRADETYEVTVPEDIVHLFHERHVTFDWDQRAKIRGNLARWLQHYFCATTAPVSLAEIRRLSDTQTRSLRRFRQAVKGALLELTRTRVLSGWQLENDVVRIEARGSDTLPGA
;
A
#
# COMPACT_ATOMS: atom_id res chain seq x y z
N MET A 1 -10.72 -18.88 34.75
CA MET A 1 -9.47 -18.78 35.51
C MET A 1 -9.13 -17.32 35.73
N ALA A 2 -8.91 -16.87 36.97
CA ALA A 2 -8.54 -15.48 37.25
C ALA A 2 -7.08 -15.24 36.79
N LYS A 3 -6.83 -14.13 36.09
CA LYS A 3 -5.48 -13.73 35.66
C LYS A 3 -4.65 -13.35 36.87
N THR A 4 -3.40 -13.77 36.91
CA THR A 4 -2.45 -13.45 38.02
C THR A 4 -2.10 -11.95 37.96
N ILE A 5 -1.77 -11.35 39.13
CA ILE A 5 -1.37 -9.93 39.23
C ILE A 5 -0.22 -9.59 38.28
N ASN A 6 0.72 -10.51 38.08
CA ASN A 6 1.79 -10.32 37.08
C ASN A 6 1.28 -10.27 35.62
N GLN A 7 0.27 -11.06 35.29
CA GLN A 7 -0.35 -11.02 33.95
C GLN A 7 -1.11 -9.70 33.72
N LEU A 8 -1.84 -9.22 34.73
CA LEU A 8 -2.51 -7.93 34.71
C LEU A 8 -1.51 -6.76 34.61
N ALA A 9 -0.38 -6.84 35.33
CA ALA A 9 0.68 -5.82 35.24
C ALA A 9 1.38 -5.80 33.86
N ILE A 10 1.57 -6.96 33.23
CA ILE A 10 2.13 -7.07 31.88
C ILE A 10 1.12 -6.54 30.84
N GLU A 11 -0.17 -6.87 30.97
CA GLU A 11 -1.22 -6.34 30.12
C GLU A 11 -1.38 -4.82 30.28
N ALA A 12 -1.34 -4.30 31.51
CA ALA A 12 -1.38 -2.86 31.78
C ALA A 12 -0.17 -2.12 31.17
N LYS A 13 1.04 -2.71 31.24
CA LYS A 13 2.23 -2.17 30.58
C LYS A 13 2.16 -2.26 29.05
N ARG A 14 1.55 -3.31 28.48
CA ARG A 14 1.29 -3.41 27.04
C ARG A 14 0.25 -2.39 26.58
N ALA A 15 -0.80 -2.16 27.37
CA ALA A 15 -1.81 -1.13 27.08
C ALA A 15 -1.27 0.31 27.18
N GLN A 16 -0.14 0.54 27.85
CA GLN A 16 0.53 1.85 27.92
C GLN A 16 1.53 2.09 26.79
N ARG A 17 1.90 1.07 26.02
CA ARG A 17 2.76 1.26 24.85
C ARG A 17 1.89 1.68 23.65
N PRO A 18 2.34 2.68 22.86
CA PRO A 18 1.64 3.00 21.63
C PRO A 18 1.59 1.76 20.74
N PRO A 19 0.53 1.57 19.97
CA PRO A 19 0.43 0.46 19.03
C PRO A 19 1.61 0.50 18.07
N GLN A 20 2.26 -0.65 17.88
CA GLN A 20 3.46 -0.78 17.05
C GLN A 20 3.17 -1.68 15.86
N LEU A 21 3.66 -1.29 14.69
CA LEU A 21 3.66 -2.14 13.50
C LEU A 21 4.51 -3.40 13.73
N PRO A 22 4.16 -4.55 13.11
CA PRO A 22 4.98 -5.75 13.21
C PRO A 22 6.38 -5.49 12.67
N LEU A 23 7.36 -6.23 13.18
CA LEU A 23 8.74 -6.13 12.74
C LEU A 23 8.91 -6.96 11.44
N TRP A 24 9.06 -6.27 10.32
CA TRP A 24 9.54 -6.86 9.07
C TRP A 24 11.00 -6.44 8.81
N PRO A 25 11.73 -7.07 7.86
CA PRO A 25 13.13 -6.72 7.58
C PRO A 25 13.33 -5.22 7.30
N GLU A 26 14.35 -4.61 7.91
CA GLU A 26 14.58 -3.15 7.88
C GLU A 26 14.72 -2.55 6.48
N LEU A 27 15.23 -3.31 5.51
CA LEU A 27 15.38 -2.86 4.14
C LEU A 27 14.10 -3.03 3.29
N LYS A 28 13.03 -3.58 3.87
CA LYS A 28 11.76 -3.80 3.18
C LYS A 28 10.71 -2.79 3.63
N HIS A 29 9.78 -2.51 2.74
CA HIS A 29 8.53 -1.82 3.03
C HIS A 29 7.42 -2.87 3.12
N ALA A 30 6.34 -2.54 3.79
CA ALA A 30 5.21 -3.44 3.93
C ALA A 30 3.88 -2.72 3.69
N ILE A 31 2.88 -3.51 3.30
CA ILE A 31 1.51 -3.05 3.06
C ILE A 31 0.54 -4.21 3.41
N PRO A 32 -0.65 -3.95 4.00
CA PRO A 32 -1.64 -4.98 4.25
C PRO A 32 -2.03 -5.71 2.98
N THR A 33 -2.15 -7.04 3.05
CA THR A 33 -2.47 -7.89 1.90
C THR A 33 -3.79 -7.49 1.23
N ASP A 34 -4.81 -7.13 2.01
CA ASP A 34 -6.12 -6.74 1.48
C ASP A 34 -6.06 -5.46 0.65
N PHE A 35 -5.16 -4.55 0.99
CA PHE A 35 -4.98 -3.31 0.23
C PHE A 35 -4.35 -3.57 -1.14
N VAL A 36 -3.38 -4.47 -1.24
CA VAL A 36 -2.74 -4.80 -2.53
C VAL A 36 -3.57 -5.73 -3.40
N MET A 37 -4.46 -6.52 -2.79
CA MET A 37 -5.38 -7.42 -3.48
C MET A 37 -6.73 -6.77 -3.81
N SER A 38 -6.74 -5.43 -3.95
CA SER A 38 -7.93 -4.63 -4.21
C SER A 38 -7.64 -3.40 -5.06
N ALA A 39 -8.70 -2.64 -5.36
CA ALA A 39 -8.63 -1.34 -6.02
C ALA A 39 -8.48 -0.17 -5.02
N LEU A 40 -7.98 -0.39 -3.80
CA LEU A 40 -7.79 0.71 -2.85
C LEU A 40 -6.76 1.72 -3.36
N PHE A 41 -5.63 1.23 -3.87
CA PHE A 41 -4.63 2.04 -4.53
C PHE A 41 -4.64 1.73 -6.04
N THR A 42 -5.46 2.46 -6.79
CA THR A 42 -5.70 2.18 -8.21
C THR A 42 -4.48 2.44 -9.09
N ALA A 43 -4.45 1.82 -10.28
CA ALA A 43 -3.46 2.13 -11.33
C ALA A 43 -3.87 3.34 -12.21
N ARG A 44 -4.88 4.12 -11.80
CA ARG A 44 -5.28 5.36 -12.49
C ARG A 44 -4.22 6.43 -12.37
N HIS A 45 -4.27 7.42 -13.24
CA HIS A 45 -3.53 8.66 -13.06
C HIS A 45 -4.25 9.55 -12.04
N GLY A 46 -3.49 10.27 -11.20
CA GLY A 46 -4.05 11.07 -10.12
C GLY A 46 -5.05 12.15 -10.56
N ARG A 47 -4.88 12.70 -11.77
CA ARG A 47 -5.83 13.69 -12.37
C ARG A 47 -7.22 13.12 -12.63
N ASP A 48 -7.31 11.81 -12.87
CA ASP A 48 -8.53 11.09 -13.23
C ASP A 48 -9.22 10.40 -12.04
N ALA A 49 -8.71 10.62 -10.82
CA ALA A 49 -9.24 10.03 -9.62
C ALA A 49 -10.43 10.86 -9.08
N PRO A 50 -11.68 10.35 -9.16
CA PRO A 50 -12.86 11.05 -8.66
C PRO A 50 -12.97 10.91 -7.12
N ASP A 51 -13.78 11.81 -6.52
CA ASP A 51 -14.32 11.61 -5.19
C ASP A 51 -15.49 10.62 -5.24
N VAL A 52 -15.52 9.71 -4.29
CA VAL A 52 -16.59 8.72 -4.17
C VAL A 52 -17.16 8.69 -2.75
N ARG A 53 -18.42 8.27 -2.62
CA ARG A 53 -19.09 8.11 -1.33
C ARG A 53 -19.53 6.67 -1.18
N ARG A 54 -19.05 6.00 -0.13
CA ARG A 54 -19.44 4.65 0.26
C ARG A 54 -19.53 3.68 -0.91
N GLN A 55 -18.51 3.71 -1.77
CA GLN A 55 -18.45 2.87 -2.96
C GLN A 55 -17.77 1.54 -2.63
N ILE A 56 -18.41 0.42 -2.99
CA ILE A 56 -17.73 -0.87 -2.98
C ILE A 56 -16.72 -0.88 -4.12
N ILE A 57 -15.45 -0.99 -3.77
CA ILE A 57 -14.34 -1.08 -4.72
C ILE A 57 -13.98 -2.54 -4.99
N ALA A 58 -13.33 -2.80 -6.13
CA ALA A 58 -12.94 -4.15 -6.51
C ALA A 58 -11.92 -4.73 -5.51
N SER A 59 -12.18 -5.97 -5.07
CA SER A 59 -11.33 -6.74 -4.15
C SER A 59 -11.37 -8.22 -4.52
N VAL A 60 -10.47 -9.02 -3.97
CA VAL A 60 -10.49 -10.48 -4.17
C VAL A 60 -11.68 -11.13 -3.51
N LYS A 61 -11.99 -12.37 -3.94
CA LYS A 61 -13.11 -13.14 -3.38
C LYS A 61 -12.93 -13.31 -1.86
N GLY A 62 -14.00 -13.07 -1.12
CA GLY A 62 -14.04 -13.21 0.33
C GLY A 62 -13.71 -11.94 1.11
N VAL A 63 -13.32 -10.86 0.42
CA VAL A 63 -13.08 -9.54 1.02
C VAL A 63 -13.99 -8.52 0.35
N VAL A 64 -14.69 -7.71 1.13
CA VAL A 64 -15.49 -6.58 0.65
C VAL A 64 -14.85 -5.30 1.19
N ILE A 65 -14.57 -4.35 0.30
CA ILE A 65 -14.01 -3.05 0.68
C ILE A 65 -14.98 -1.96 0.24
N GLU A 66 -15.52 -1.21 1.19
CA GLU A 66 -16.24 0.03 0.95
C GLU A 66 -15.29 1.21 1.19
N TYR A 67 -15.29 2.16 0.28
CA TYR A 67 -14.40 3.31 0.30
C TYR A 67 -15.15 4.63 0.17
N GLU A 68 -14.72 5.64 0.93
CA GLU A 68 -15.19 7.01 0.84
C GLU A 68 -14.00 7.98 0.82
N GLY A 69 -14.02 8.93 -0.11
CA GLY A 69 -12.97 9.93 -0.33
C GLY A 69 -12.56 9.99 -1.80
N ARG A 70 -11.46 10.69 -2.08
CA ARG A 70 -10.84 10.68 -3.41
C ARG A 70 -10.19 9.32 -3.66
N LEU A 71 -10.46 8.70 -4.83
CA LEU A 71 -9.84 7.41 -5.16
C LEU A 71 -8.31 7.52 -5.07
N LEU A 72 -7.71 6.63 -4.29
CA LEU A 72 -6.27 6.62 -4.06
C LEU A 72 -5.54 5.98 -5.26
N THR A 73 -4.38 6.53 -5.59
CA THR A 73 -3.52 6.07 -6.69
C THR A 73 -2.23 5.49 -6.17
N GLN A 74 -1.36 5.01 -7.07
CA GLN A 74 -0.04 4.50 -6.71
C GLN A 74 0.88 5.55 -6.09
N GLU A 75 0.65 6.84 -6.35
CA GLU A 75 1.38 7.93 -5.68
C GLU A 75 0.97 8.06 -4.21
N HIS A 76 -0.30 7.88 -3.90
CA HIS A 76 -0.78 7.82 -2.51
C HIS A 76 -0.21 6.59 -1.78
N ALA A 77 -0.16 5.43 -2.46
CA ALA A 77 0.47 4.23 -1.91
C ALA A 77 1.94 4.49 -1.53
N ASP A 78 2.72 5.09 -2.43
CA ASP A 78 4.13 5.40 -2.18
C ASP A 78 4.32 6.28 -0.93
N VAL A 79 3.48 7.32 -0.76
CA VAL A 79 3.51 8.20 0.42
C VAL A 79 3.13 7.43 1.68
N TRP A 80 2.02 6.67 1.62
CA TRP A 80 1.50 5.93 2.77
C TRP A 80 2.49 4.84 3.24
N GLU A 81 3.08 4.09 2.33
CA GLU A 81 4.07 3.06 2.61
C GLU A 81 5.34 3.63 3.24
N ARG A 82 5.77 4.82 2.80
CA ARG A 82 6.88 5.52 3.44
C ARG A 82 6.55 5.95 4.87
N LEU A 83 5.32 6.38 5.13
CA LEU A 83 4.86 6.69 6.48
C LEU A 83 4.84 5.44 7.36
N MET A 84 4.32 4.31 6.85
CA MET A 84 4.34 3.03 7.58
C MET A 84 5.77 2.57 7.88
N TYR A 85 6.67 2.69 6.91
CA TYR A 85 8.08 2.38 7.13
C TYR A 85 8.71 3.24 8.23
N ARG A 86 8.42 4.55 8.26
CA ARG A 86 8.90 5.45 9.32
C ARG A 86 8.32 5.06 10.69
N CYS A 87 7.03 4.73 10.76
CA CYS A 87 6.40 4.24 11.97
C CYS A 87 7.07 2.94 12.47
N ARG A 88 7.37 2.02 11.56
CA ARG A 88 8.05 0.77 11.88
C ARG A 88 9.46 1.01 12.44
N ILE A 89 10.27 1.87 11.80
CA ILE A 89 11.64 2.17 12.27
C ILE A 89 11.62 2.89 13.62
N ALA A 90 10.65 3.78 13.83
CA ALA A 90 10.50 4.51 15.09
C ALA A 90 9.78 3.69 16.19
N GLU A 91 9.36 2.45 15.88
CA GLU A 91 8.59 1.57 16.77
C GLU A 91 7.37 2.25 17.40
N THR A 92 6.66 3.04 16.61
CA THR A 92 5.49 3.82 17.04
C THR A 92 4.47 3.92 15.90
N ASN A 93 3.23 4.25 16.23
CA ASN A 93 2.20 4.57 15.24
C ASN A 93 2.15 6.09 14.90
N ARG A 94 3.11 6.89 15.41
CA ARG A 94 3.14 8.34 15.22
C ARG A 94 4.50 8.81 14.78
N VAL A 95 4.55 9.55 13.67
CA VAL A 95 5.79 10.09 13.12
C VAL A 95 5.64 11.56 12.74
N SER A 96 6.75 12.30 12.87
CA SER A 96 6.83 13.68 12.41
C SER A 96 7.94 13.81 11.36
N PHE A 97 7.70 14.63 10.34
CA PHE A 97 8.67 14.83 9.26
C PHE A 97 8.50 16.19 8.59
N ARG A 98 9.57 16.67 7.95
CA ARG A 98 9.52 17.82 7.05
C ARG A 98 9.21 17.34 5.62
N ALA A 99 8.39 18.10 4.89
CA ALA A 99 8.02 17.76 3.51
C ALA A 99 9.24 17.46 2.63
N ARG A 100 10.30 18.24 2.76
CA ARG A 100 11.54 18.03 1.99
C ARG A 100 12.15 16.64 2.20
N SER A 101 12.20 16.14 3.43
CA SER A 101 12.77 14.82 3.72
C SER A 101 11.95 13.72 3.07
N MET A 102 10.61 13.81 3.13
CA MET A 102 9.70 12.86 2.50
C MET A 102 9.88 12.85 0.97
N LEU A 103 9.96 14.02 0.34
CA LEU A 103 10.16 14.14 -1.12
C LEU A 103 11.50 13.55 -1.59
N ILE A 104 12.57 13.68 -0.79
CA ILE A 104 13.88 13.07 -1.07
C ILE A 104 13.75 11.54 -1.01
N GLU A 105 13.09 11.01 0.01
CA GLU A 105 12.91 9.56 0.18
C GLU A 105 12.03 8.95 -0.92
N LEU A 106 10.93 9.62 -1.29
CA LEU A 106 10.06 9.19 -2.40
C LEU A 106 10.81 9.16 -3.74
N ALA A 107 11.81 10.03 -3.90
CA ALA A 107 12.67 10.06 -5.08
C ALA A 107 13.84 9.06 -5.05
N GLY A 108 13.90 8.15 -4.06
CA GLY A 108 14.98 7.19 -3.89
C GLY A 108 16.30 7.81 -3.42
N GLY A 109 16.24 8.93 -2.71
CA GLY A 109 17.40 9.59 -2.09
C GLY A 109 18.23 10.50 -3.02
N ALA A 110 18.02 10.47 -4.33
CA ALA A 110 18.92 11.09 -5.31
C ALA A 110 18.47 12.49 -5.80
N ARG A 111 17.53 13.15 -5.15
CA ARG A 111 16.95 14.38 -5.69
C ARG A 111 17.77 15.63 -5.39
N LYS A 112 18.21 16.34 -6.45
CA LYS A 112 19.00 17.56 -6.36
C LYS A 112 18.15 18.84 -6.20
N SER A 113 16.96 18.91 -6.75
CA SER A 113 16.07 20.06 -6.65
C SER A 113 14.61 19.64 -6.37
N ILE A 114 13.95 20.39 -5.49
CA ILE A 114 12.54 20.23 -5.16
C ILE A 114 11.90 21.61 -5.34
N GLY A 115 10.90 21.73 -6.19
CA GLY A 115 10.18 22.97 -6.44
C GLY A 115 8.81 23.01 -5.74
N GLY A 116 8.14 24.17 -5.74
CA GLY A 116 6.85 24.38 -5.09
C GLY A 116 5.79 23.36 -5.46
N ALA A 117 5.65 23.06 -6.76
CA ALA A 117 4.65 22.10 -7.24
C ALA A 117 4.75 20.70 -6.61
N GLN A 118 5.95 20.27 -6.16
CA GLN A 118 6.11 18.98 -5.49
C GLN A 118 5.68 19.04 -4.02
N TYR A 119 5.86 20.18 -3.36
CA TYR A 119 5.33 20.39 -2.02
C TYR A 119 3.79 20.39 -2.04
N ASP A 120 3.20 21.10 -3.01
CA ASP A 120 1.74 21.13 -3.19
C ASP A 120 1.20 19.74 -3.48
N GLN A 121 1.86 18.98 -4.38
CA GLN A 121 1.48 17.60 -4.67
C GLN A 121 1.56 16.70 -3.43
N LEU A 122 2.64 16.78 -2.65
CA LEU A 122 2.78 16.00 -1.41
C LEU A 122 1.68 16.37 -0.40
N PHE A 123 1.38 17.67 -0.26
CA PHE A 123 0.31 18.11 0.63
C PHE A 123 -1.04 17.52 0.23
N HIS A 124 -1.41 17.57 -1.05
CA HIS A 124 -2.66 16.97 -1.54
C HIS A 124 -2.70 15.46 -1.34
N LEU A 125 -1.59 14.74 -1.60
CA LEU A 125 -1.54 13.30 -1.34
C LEU A 125 -1.75 12.96 0.13
N LEU A 126 -1.15 13.73 1.05
CA LEU A 126 -1.34 13.57 2.50
C LEU A 126 -2.76 13.92 2.92
N GLU A 127 -3.34 14.97 2.37
CA GLU A 127 -4.72 15.41 2.64
C GLU A 127 -5.72 14.35 2.18
N ASP A 128 -5.58 13.81 0.97
CA ASP A 128 -6.44 12.75 0.43
C ASP A 128 -6.37 11.48 1.30
N LEU A 129 -5.16 11.08 1.72
CA LEU A 129 -4.96 9.93 2.63
C LEU A 129 -5.60 10.16 4.01
N ALA A 130 -5.54 11.39 4.54
CA ALA A 130 -6.14 11.72 5.83
C ALA A 130 -7.68 11.81 5.78
N LYS A 131 -8.25 12.14 4.62
CA LYS A 131 -9.70 12.17 4.39
C LYS A 131 -10.28 10.82 3.96
N ALA A 132 -9.43 9.85 3.59
CA ALA A 132 -9.85 8.53 3.17
C ALA A 132 -10.50 7.76 4.32
N HIS A 133 -11.67 7.18 4.07
CA HIS A 133 -12.36 6.29 4.98
C HIS A 133 -12.57 4.92 4.33
N VAL A 134 -12.20 3.86 5.02
CA VAL A 134 -12.19 2.49 4.49
C VAL A 134 -12.95 1.57 5.44
N THR A 135 -13.82 0.75 4.88
CA THR A 135 -14.40 -0.42 5.56
C THR A 135 -13.89 -1.68 4.88
N VAL A 136 -13.25 -2.57 5.61
CA VAL A 136 -12.81 -3.88 5.13
C VAL A 136 -13.57 -4.95 5.87
N GLN A 137 -14.29 -5.81 5.15
CA GLN A 137 -15.04 -6.93 5.71
C GLN A 137 -14.55 -8.24 5.14
N HIS A 138 -14.15 -9.16 6.01
CA HIS A 138 -13.78 -10.52 5.69
C HIS A 138 -15.00 -11.44 5.82
N MET A 139 -15.50 -11.94 4.69
CA MET A 139 -16.73 -12.73 4.65
C MET A 139 -16.58 -14.09 5.32
N GLY A 140 -15.36 -14.65 5.42
CA GLY A 140 -15.11 -15.96 6.02
C GLY A 140 -15.00 -15.92 7.54
N THR A 141 -14.36 -14.90 8.11
CA THR A 141 -14.16 -14.74 9.56
C THR A 141 -15.20 -13.84 10.21
N GLY A 142 -15.88 -13.01 9.40
CA GLY A 142 -16.80 -11.97 9.90
C GLY A 142 -16.09 -10.74 10.47
N GLU A 143 -14.79 -10.68 10.37
CA GLU A 143 -14.00 -9.53 10.83
C GLU A 143 -14.34 -8.28 10.02
N LEU A 144 -14.46 -7.16 10.72
CA LEU A 144 -14.85 -5.87 10.15
C LEU A 144 -13.92 -4.77 10.68
N PHE A 145 -13.19 -4.14 9.78
CA PHE A 145 -12.48 -2.90 10.01
C PHE A 145 -13.28 -1.71 9.48
N ILE A 146 -13.41 -0.64 10.25
CA ILE A 146 -14.01 0.63 9.82
C ILE A 146 -13.15 1.78 10.34
N GLY A 147 -12.56 2.57 9.45
CA GLY A 147 -11.76 3.71 9.91
C GLY A 147 -11.06 4.49 8.80
N GLY A 148 -10.33 5.52 9.21
CA GLY A 148 -9.44 6.28 8.34
C GLY A 148 -8.08 5.63 8.19
N LEU A 149 -7.36 5.94 7.12
CA LEU A 149 -6.00 5.41 6.90
C LEU A 149 -4.98 6.06 7.83
N MET A 150 -5.16 7.33 8.18
CA MET A 150 -4.29 8.09 9.07
C MET A 150 -4.95 9.38 9.53
N THR A 151 -4.39 10.02 10.56
CA THR A 151 -4.65 11.42 10.88
C THR A 151 -3.44 12.27 10.54
N LEU A 152 -3.69 13.50 10.06
CA LEU A 152 -2.67 14.46 9.67
C LEU A 152 -2.79 15.73 10.50
N ARG A 153 -1.68 16.21 11.03
CA ARG A 153 -1.55 17.54 11.63
C ARG A 153 -0.40 18.28 10.97
N TRP A 154 -0.62 19.52 10.62
CA TRP A 154 0.41 20.41 10.16
C TRP A 154 0.75 21.44 11.26
N ARG A 155 2.03 21.68 11.48
CA ARG A 155 2.54 22.66 12.44
C ARG A 155 3.16 23.86 11.73
N ALA A 156 3.18 25.00 12.40
CA ALA A 156 3.71 26.26 11.85
C ALA A 156 5.20 26.22 11.47
N ASP A 157 5.97 25.24 11.97
CA ASP A 157 7.37 24.98 11.64
C ASP A 157 7.56 24.12 10.38
N GLU A 158 6.52 24.00 9.55
CA GLU A 158 6.48 23.16 8.34
C GLU A 158 6.66 21.65 8.62
N THR A 159 6.40 21.22 9.84
CA THR A 159 6.43 19.82 10.23
C THR A 159 5.06 19.21 10.09
N TYR A 160 4.98 18.07 9.39
CA TYR A 160 3.83 17.20 9.35
C TYR A 160 3.93 16.17 10.47
N GLU A 161 2.83 15.96 11.16
CA GLU A 161 2.67 14.90 12.14
C GLU A 161 1.57 13.97 11.67
N VAL A 162 1.89 12.68 11.54
CA VAL A 162 0.96 11.63 11.13
C VAL A 162 0.82 10.64 12.26
N THR A 163 -0.44 10.25 12.54
CA THR A 163 -0.75 9.14 13.44
C THR A 163 -1.53 8.08 12.67
N VAL A 164 -1.08 6.84 12.75
CA VAL A 164 -1.74 5.68 12.17
C VAL A 164 -2.71 5.10 13.19
N PRO A 165 -4.00 4.89 12.85
CA PRO A 165 -4.97 4.26 13.75
C PRO A 165 -4.53 2.85 14.18
N GLU A 166 -4.91 2.45 15.38
CA GLU A 166 -4.59 1.13 15.92
C GLU A 166 -5.14 -0.01 15.07
N ASP A 167 -6.34 0.17 14.54
CA ASP A 167 -6.98 -0.81 13.65
C ASP A 167 -6.18 -1.03 12.35
N ILE A 168 -5.53 0.02 11.81
CA ILE A 168 -4.60 -0.13 10.66
C ILE A 168 -3.37 -0.95 11.09
N VAL A 169 -2.85 -0.71 12.29
CA VAL A 169 -1.74 -1.52 12.84
C VAL A 169 -2.15 -2.99 12.95
N HIS A 170 -3.38 -3.27 13.36
CA HIS A 170 -3.94 -4.63 13.39
C HIS A 170 -3.94 -5.30 12.01
N LEU A 171 -4.36 -4.63 10.95
CA LEU A 171 -4.33 -5.19 9.58
C LEU A 171 -2.93 -5.64 9.16
N PHE A 172 -1.87 -4.94 9.61
CA PHE A 172 -0.49 -5.38 9.38
C PHE A 172 -0.13 -6.64 10.18
N HIS A 173 -0.66 -6.78 11.40
CA HIS A 173 -0.42 -7.98 12.22
C HIS A 173 -1.13 -9.21 11.66
N GLU A 174 -2.29 -9.05 11.08
CA GLU A 174 -3.04 -10.16 10.48
C GLU A 174 -2.33 -10.69 9.23
N ARG A 175 -2.15 -9.83 8.23
CA ARG A 175 -1.50 -10.20 6.98
C ARG A 175 -0.91 -8.99 6.27
N HIS A 176 0.38 -9.01 5.99
CA HIS A 176 1.04 -8.02 5.16
C HIS A 176 1.99 -8.66 4.17
N VAL A 177 2.28 -7.96 3.10
CA VAL A 177 3.33 -8.30 2.15
C VAL A 177 4.48 -7.32 2.27
N THR A 178 5.68 -7.78 1.96
CA THR A 178 6.88 -6.93 1.96
C THR A 178 7.46 -6.81 0.56
N PHE A 179 8.05 -5.67 0.27
CA PHE A 179 8.69 -5.40 -1.02
C PHE A 179 9.93 -4.50 -0.85
N ASP A 180 10.73 -4.46 -1.92
CA ASP A 180 11.96 -3.67 -1.96
C ASP A 180 11.66 -2.25 -2.47
N TRP A 181 12.00 -1.23 -1.66
CA TRP A 181 11.78 0.15 -2.04
C TRP A 181 12.68 0.61 -3.19
N ASP A 182 13.93 0.14 -3.25
CA ASP A 182 14.86 0.53 -4.33
C ASP A 182 14.37 0.03 -5.69
N GLN A 183 13.69 -1.12 -5.70
CA GLN A 183 12.99 -1.60 -6.90
C GLN A 183 11.75 -0.74 -7.19
N ARG A 184 10.93 -0.45 -6.16
CA ARG A 184 9.73 0.38 -6.25
C ARG A 184 10.02 1.76 -6.83
N ALA A 185 11.04 2.45 -6.33
CA ALA A 185 11.44 3.78 -6.76
C ALA A 185 11.89 3.84 -8.23
N LYS A 186 12.30 2.72 -8.82
CA LYS A 186 12.68 2.62 -10.24
C LYS A 186 11.49 2.36 -11.17
N ILE A 187 10.35 1.90 -10.64
CA ILE A 187 9.15 1.64 -11.43
C ILE A 187 8.42 2.96 -11.70
N ARG A 188 8.13 3.25 -12.95
CA ARG A 188 7.49 4.50 -13.38
C ARG A 188 6.01 4.35 -13.69
N GLY A 189 5.62 3.22 -14.26
CA GLY A 189 4.24 2.96 -14.67
C GLY A 189 3.33 2.61 -13.49
N ASN A 190 2.16 3.28 -13.35
CA ASN A 190 1.21 2.99 -12.27
C ASN A 190 0.72 1.53 -12.29
N LEU A 191 0.48 0.98 -13.49
CA LEU A 191 0.09 -0.43 -13.61
C LEU A 191 1.24 -1.37 -13.20
N ALA A 192 2.49 -1.02 -13.48
CA ALA A 192 3.65 -1.80 -13.05
C ALA A 192 3.82 -1.73 -11.52
N ARG A 193 3.63 -0.56 -10.91
CA ARG A 193 3.64 -0.39 -9.45
C ARG A 193 2.54 -1.22 -8.79
N TRP A 194 1.32 -1.20 -9.35
CA TRP A 194 0.21 -2.00 -8.86
C TRP A 194 0.51 -3.50 -8.98
N LEU A 195 1.01 -3.96 -10.13
CA LEU A 195 1.40 -5.35 -10.35
C LEU A 195 2.55 -5.81 -9.44
N GLN A 196 3.50 -4.92 -9.09
CA GLN A 196 4.54 -5.23 -8.11
C GLN A 196 3.89 -5.65 -6.78
N HIS A 197 2.99 -4.85 -6.23
CA HIS A 197 2.28 -5.16 -4.99
C HIS A 197 1.47 -6.45 -5.10
N TYR A 198 0.70 -6.59 -6.17
CA TYR A 198 -0.12 -7.78 -6.41
C TYR A 198 0.73 -9.05 -6.41
N PHE A 199 1.86 -9.06 -7.13
CA PHE A 199 2.74 -10.22 -7.18
C PHE A 199 3.61 -10.42 -5.94
N CYS A 200 3.70 -9.45 -5.04
CA CYS A 200 4.21 -9.70 -3.68
C CYS A 200 3.22 -10.48 -2.81
N ALA A 201 1.91 -10.39 -3.09
CA ALA A 201 0.88 -11.09 -2.34
C ALA A 201 0.58 -12.49 -2.88
N THR A 202 0.80 -12.74 -4.18
CA THR A 202 0.48 -14.02 -4.81
C THR A 202 1.30 -14.28 -6.07
N THR A 203 1.68 -15.54 -6.28
CA THR A 203 2.29 -16.03 -7.53
C THR A 203 1.28 -16.78 -8.40
N ALA A 204 0.02 -16.87 -7.96
CA ALA A 204 -1.02 -17.57 -8.69
C ALA A 204 -1.26 -16.94 -10.09
N PRO A 205 -1.56 -17.74 -11.11
CA PRO A 205 -1.92 -17.22 -12.41
C PRO A 205 -3.14 -16.29 -12.32
N VAL A 206 -3.08 -15.15 -13.05
CA VAL A 206 -4.15 -14.15 -13.01
C VAL A 206 -4.59 -13.75 -14.41
N SER A 207 -5.90 -13.65 -14.65
CA SER A 207 -6.44 -13.21 -15.94
C SER A 207 -6.29 -11.70 -16.14
N LEU A 208 -6.20 -11.26 -17.41
CA LEU A 208 -6.24 -9.84 -17.75
C LEU A 208 -7.54 -9.16 -17.27
N ALA A 209 -8.65 -9.88 -17.27
CA ALA A 209 -9.93 -9.38 -16.77
C ALA A 209 -9.83 -9.05 -15.26
N GLU A 210 -9.22 -9.93 -14.49
CA GLU A 210 -9.04 -9.75 -13.05
C GLU A 210 -8.02 -8.63 -12.74
N ILE A 211 -6.89 -8.58 -13.45
CA ILE A 211 -5.93 -7.46 -13.32
C ILE A 211 -6.64 -6.14 -13.61
N ARG A 212 -7.45 -6.07 -14.68
CA ARG A 212 -8.19 -4.86 -15.03
C ARG A 212 -9.19 -4.44 -13.96
N ARG A 213 -9.91 -5.41 -13.41
CA ARG A 213 -10.91 -5.20 -12.36
C ARG A 213 -10.26 -4.69 -11.05
N LEU A 214 -9.21 -5.36 -10.59
CA LEU A 214 -8.55 -5.04 -9.32
C LEU A 214 -7.66 -3.79 -9.40
N SER A 215 -7.02 -3.52 -10.56
CA SER A 215 -6.21 -2.31 -10.74
C SER A 215 -7.04 -1.06 -11.03
N ASP A 216 -8.32 -1.21 -11.29
CA ASP A 216 -9.28 -0.16 -11.65
C ASP A 216 -8.73 0.80 -12.74
N THR A 217 -8.06 0.22 -13.74
CA THR A 217 -7.51 1.00 -14.85
C THR A 217 -8.61 1.46 -15.78
N GLN A 218 -8.48 2.68 -16.33
CA GLN A 218 -9.46 3.27 -17.26
C GLN A 218 -9.33 2.78 -18.70
N THR A 219 -8.36 1.91 -19.01
CA THR A 219 -8.13 1.42 -20.38
C THR A 219 -9.31 0.55 -20.85
N ARG A 220 -10.18 1.11 -21.71
CA ARG A 220 -11.39 0.42 -22.19
C ARG A 220 -11.10 -0.69 -23.19
N SER A 221 -10.16 -0.49 -24.10
CA SER A 221 -9.79 -1.46 -25.13
C SER A 221 -8.98 -2.63 -24.55
N LEU A 222 -9.47 -3.86 -24.68
CA LEU A 222 -8.75 -5.06 -24.24
C LEU A 222 -7.39 -5.20 -24.92
N ARG A 223 -7.31 -4.88 -26.22
CA ARG A 223 -6.04 -4.89 -26.97
C ARG A 223 -5.01 -3.92 -26.38
N ARG A 224 -5.43 -2.67 -26.09
CA ARG A 224 -4.55 -1.66 -25.45
C ARG A 224 -4.18 -2.07 -24.04
N PHE A 225 -5.12 -2.64 -23.29
CA PHE A 225 -4.85 -3.12 -21.95
C PHE A 225 -3.84 -4.27 -21.93
N ARG A 226 -3.98 -5.24 -22.84
CA ARG A 226 -3.00 -6.32 -23.02
C ARG A 226 -1.58 -5.77 -23.29
N GLN A 227 -1.45 -4.73 -24.13
CA GLN A 227 -0.16 -4.09 -24.36
C GLN A 227 0.35 -3.35 -23.14
N ALA A 228 -0.51 -2.67 -22.37
CA ALA A 228 -0.14 -2.01 -21.12
C ALA A 228 0.37 -3.01 -20.08
N VAL A 229 -0.30 -4.18 -19.94
CA VAL A 229 0.15 -5.25 -19.03
C VAL A 229 1.51 -5.81 -19.48
N LYS A 230 1.71 -6.08 -20.78
CA LYS A 230 3.03 -6.51 -21.29
C LYS A 230 4.12 -5.49 -20.99
N GLY A 231 3.86 -4.20 -21.20
CA GLY A 231 4.78 -3.11 -20.87
C GLY A 231 5.12 -3.07 -19.38
N ALA A 232 4.12 -3.22 -18.52
CA ALA A 232 4.29 -3.25 -17.08
C ALA A 232 5.12 -4.47 -16.62
N LEU A 233 4.86 -5.67 -17.15
CA LEU A 233 5.62 -6.89 -16.85
C LEU A 233 7.09 -6.78 -17.30
N LEU A 234 7.34 -6.19 -18.48
CA LEU A 234 8.70 -5.89 -18.95
C LEU A 234 9.42 -4.92 -18.02
N GLU A 235 8.72 -3.90 -17.52
CA GLU A 235 9.28 -2.95 -16.55
C GLU A 235 9.64 -3.65 -15.24
N LEU A 236 8.78 -4.54 -14.72
CA LEU A 236 9.05 -5.34 -13.52
C LEU A 236 10.26 -6.28 -13.69
N THR A 237 10.44 -6.84 -14.88
CA THR A 237 11.63 -7.66 -15.17
C THR A 237 12.90 -6.80 -15.22
N ARG A 238 12.85 -5.61 -15.84
CA ARG A 238 13.99 -4.67 -15.89
C ARG A 238 14.39 -4.17 -14.50
N THR A 239 13.42 -3.94 -13.63
CA THR A 239 13.65 -3.52 -12.25
C THR A 239 13.95 -4.69 -11.31
N ARG A 240 14.04 -5.91 -11.87
CA ARG A 240 14.36 -7.14 -11.14
C ARG A 240 13.33 -7.50 -10.06
N VAL A 241 12.09 -7.11 -10.20
CA VAL A 241 10.96 -7.55 -9.38
C VAL A 241 10.56 -8.98 -9.77
N LEU A 242 10.51 -9.26 -11.08
CA LEU A 242 10.22 -10.59 -11.62
C LEU A 242 11.47 -11.17 -12.31
N SER A 243 11.67 -12.49 -12.22
CA SER A 243 12.67 -13.22 -13.01
C SER A 243 12.18 -13.53 -14.43
N GLY A 244 10.89 -13.82 -14.58
CA GLY A 244 10.24 -14.10 -15.85
C GLY A 244 8.72 -14.02 -15.76
N TRP A 245 8.08 -14.06 -16.93
CA TRP A 245 6.62 -14.10 -17.03
C TRP A 245 6.17 -14.64 -18.39
N GLN A 246 4.95 -15.16 -18.42
CA GLN A 246 4.27 -15.62 -19.63
C GLN A 246 2.87 -14.99 -19.68
N LEU A 247 2.40 -14.67 -20.88
CA LEU A 247 1.04 -14.17 -21.13
C LEU A 247 0.42 -14.99 -22.28
N GLU A 248 -0.36 -15.99 -21.90
CA GLU A 248 -1.05 -16.90 -22.81
C GLU A 248 -2.54 -16.95 -22.48
N ASN A 249 -3.38 -16.98 -23.50
CA ASN A 249 -4.84 -17.04 -23.36
C ASN A 249 -5.42 -16.03 -22.35
N ASP A 250 -4.89 -14.78 -22.37
CA ASP A 250 -5.26 -13.70 -21.43
C ASP A 250 -4.98 -14.02 -19.95
N VAL A 251 -4.08 -14.96 -19.66
CA VAL A 251 -3.63 -15.29 -18.31
C VAL A 251 -2.15 -14.99 -18.17
N VAL A 252 -1.81 -14.21 -17.15
CA VAL A 252 -0.42 -13.93 -16.74
C VAL A 252 0.03 -15.00 -15.76
N ARG A 253 1.20 -15.59 -16.02
CA ARG A 253 1.96 -16.43 -15.08
C ARG A 253 3.30 -15.76 -14.85
N ILE A 254 3.74 -15.73 -13.60
CA ILE A 254 5.06 -15.17 -13.25
C ILE A 254 5.98 -16.26 -12.73
N GLU A 255 7.27 -16.04 -12.94
CA GLU A 255 8.33 -16.79 -12.29
C GLU A 255 8.82 -15.95 -11.11
N ALA A 256 8.63 -16.48 -9.87
CA ALA A 256 9.10 -15.82 -8.67
C ALA A 256 10.64 -15.85 -8.63
N ARG A 257 11.24 -14.82 -8.03
CA ARG A 257 12.69 -14.83 -7.76
C ARG A 257 13.07 -15.99 -6.84
N GLY A 258 14.16 -16.67 -7.17
CA GLY A 258 14.71 -17.79 -6.41
C GLY A 258 15.28 -17.47 -5.02
N SER A 259 14.96 -16.34 -4.41
CA SER A 259 15.40 -15.96 -3.06
C SER A 259 14.29 -15.56 -2.10
N ASP A 260 13.03 -15.50 -2.53
CA ASP A 260 11.91 -15.21 -1.65
C ASP A 260 11.03 -16.45 -1.48
N THR A 261 11.55 -17.47 -0.80
CA THR A 261 10.71 -18.44 -0.11
C THR A 261 9.93 -17.68 0.95
N LEU A 262 8.61 -17.57 0.75
CA LEU A 262 7.69 -17.09 1.77
C LEU A 262 7.98 -17.86 3.09
N PRO A 263 8.23 -17.21 4.21
CA PRO A 263 8.27 -17.91 5.48
C PRO A 263 6.85 -18.35 5.83
N GLY A 264 6.61 -19.64 5.77
CA GLY A 264 5.55 -20.36 6.48
C GLY A 264 4.13 -20.16 5.95
N ALA A 265 3.65 -21.17 5.21
CA ALA A 265 2.23 -21.52 5.20
C ALA A 265 1.84 -22.15 6.55
#